data_b1e3c795b378a957a13f375b0d4c6ca2
#
_entry.id   b1e3c795b378a957a13f375b0d4c6ca2
#
_cell.length_a   1.000
_cell.length_b   1.000
_cell.length_c   1.000
_cell.angle_alpha   90.00
_cell.angle_beta   90.00
_cell.angle_gamma   90.00
#
_symmetry.space_group_name_H-M   'P 1'
#
loop_
_entity.id
_entity.type
_entity.pdbx_description
1 polymer ?
#
loop_
_entity_poly.entity_id
_entity_poly.type
_entity_poly.pdbx_seq_one_letter_code
_entity_poly.pdbx_strand_id
1 'polypeptide(L)'
;MWIFSRRILSAALAAGFVCTAVCGPAIAAQKTLSTDIVIVGAGSAGLTAAVQAAEKGANVVLLEKNFFVGGASNFAEGIFAVESELNRLRSDTLTREEAFKHAREMHMYEVNVPMMRDYIYGSADNVDWFMKHGVKFDVIRMTPWEEATWHVIGEYKGKNHGAALVANLKDQCDKLGVTTLTGTPAESLITDKSGAVVGVKAKSKTDDYTINAKAVILASGSISDSNEKVAEWAHRDAKHWHS
;
A
#
# COMPACT_ATOMS: atom_id res chain seq x y z
N MET A 1 14.27 59.75 -68.27
CA MET A 1 13.45 58.73 -68.98
C MET A 1 13.00 57.73 -67.99
N TRP A 2 11.75 57.82 -67.51
CA TRP A 2 11.19 57.07 -66.38
C TRP A 2 10.42 55.89 -66.96
N ILE A 3 10.74 54.67 -66.41
CA ILE A 3 9.98 53.47 -66.76
C ILE A 3 9.28 53.01 -65.45
N PHE A 4 7.94 53.11 -65.43
CA PHE A 4 7.08 52.58 -64.35
C PHE A 4 6.86 51.10 -64.59
N SER A 5 7.29 50.31 -63.60
CA SER A 5 6.93 48.84 -63.50
C SER A 5 5.73 48.70 -62.63
N ARG A 6 4.66 48.15 -63.19
CA ARG A 6 3.43 47.78 -62.46
C ARG A 6 3.67 46.51 -61.66
N ARG A 7 3.58 46.54 -60.31
CA ARG A 7 3.47 45.34 -59.45
C ARG A 7 2.02 44.93 -59.34
N ILE A 8 1.73 43.67 -59.75
CA ILE A 8 0.46 43.01 -59.56
C ILE A 8 0.49 42.46 -58.14
N LEU A 9 -0.43 42.93 -57.27
CA LEU A 9 -0.67 42.37 -55.94
C LEU A 9 -1.59 41.16 -56.10
N SER A 10 -1.05 39.97 -55.92
CA SER A 10 -1.84 38.75 -55.76
C SER A 10 -2.23 38.58 -54.30
N ALA A 11 -3.49 38.79 -53.96
CA ALA A 11 -4.05 38.48 -52.65
C ALA A 11 -4.29 36.98 -52.55
N ALA A 12 -3.47 36.28 -51.78
CA ALA A 12 -3.72 34.89 -51.39
C ALA A 12 -4.68 34.85 -50.20
N LEU A 13 -5.91 34.39 -50.42
CA LEU A 13 -6.85 34.04 -49.35
C LEU A 13 -6.33 32.76 -48.65
N ALA A 14 -5.78 32.90 -47.47
CA ALA A 14 -5.51 31.77 -46.58
C ALA A 14 -6.81 31.37 -45.87
N ALA A 15 -7.46 30.33 -46.34
CA ALA A 15 -8.55 29.68 -45.60
C ALA A 15 -7.99 28.93 -44.41
N GLY A 16 -8.06 29.55 -43.22
CA GLY A 16 -7.72 28.90 -41.97
C GLY A 16 -8.73 27.83 -41.62
N PHE A 17 -8.35 26.57 -41.78
CA PHE A 17 -9.09 25.45 -41.22
C PHE A 17 -8.91 25.46 -39.70
N VAL A 18 -9.90 25.98 -38.97
CA VAL A 18 -9.97 25.82 -37.52
C VAL A 18 -10.47 24.41 -37.26
N CYS A 19 -9.55 23.48 -37.01
CA CYS A 19 -9.87 22.14 -36.55
C CYS A 19 -10.24 22.27 -35.08
N THR A 20 -11.53 22.46 -34.77
CA THR A 20 -12.05 22.29 -33.41
C THR A 20 -12.00 20.81 -33.07
N ALA A 21 -10.94 20.39 -32.38
CA ALA A 21 -10.91 19.08 -31.76
C ALA A 21 -12.06 19.04 -30.74
N VAL A 22 -13.14 18.37 -31.07
CA VAL A 22 -14.19 18.03 -30.12
C VAL A 22 -13.58 16.98 -29.19
N CYS A 23 -13.06 17.45 -28.04
CA CYS A 23 -12.63 16.58 -26.96
C CYS A 23 -13.90 16.01 -26.32
N GLY A 24 -14.41 14.93 -26.87
CA GLY A 24 -15.46 14.14 -26.24
C GLY A 24 -14.94 13.55 -24.92
N PRO A 25 -15.81 13.22 -23.97
CA PRO A 25 -15.40 12.54 -22.75
C PRO A 25 -14.64 11.27 -23.13
N ALA A 26 -13.41 11.13 -22.67
CA ALA A 26 -12.62 9.92 -22.89
C ALA A 26 -13.38 8.74 -22.24
N ILE A 27 -13.87 7.83 -23.06
CA ILE A 27 -14.51 6.60 -22.57
C ILE A 27 -13.39 5.74 -21.98
N ALA A 28 -13.52 5.37 -20.69
CA ALA A 28 -12.55 4.49 -20.02
C ALA A 28 -12.45 3.15 -20.80
N ALA A 29 -11.22 2.71 -21.06
CA ALA A 29 -11.02 1.44 -21.75
C ALA A 29 -11.31 0.28 -20.80
N GLN A 30 -12.10 -0.70 -21.25
CA GLN A 30 -12.38 -1.91 -20.49
C GLN A 30 -11.18 -2.85 -20.57
N LYS A 31 -10.60 -3.23 -19.44
CA LYS A 31 -9.46 -4.14 -19.34
C LYS A 31 -9.82 -5.35 -18.48
N THR A 32 -9.61 -6.54 -19.01
CA THR A 32 -9.77 -7.79 -18.27
C THR A 32 -8.39 -8.39 -18.02
N LEU A 33 -8.07 -8.65 -16.75
CA LEU A 33 -6.86 -9.33 -16.31
C LEU A 33 -7.21 -10.64 -15.62
N SER A 34 -6.28 -11.58 -15.64
CA SER A 34 -6.37 -12.83 -14.86
C SER A 34 -5.06 -13.05 -14.14
N THR A 35 -5.14 -13.42 -12.85
CA THR A 35 -3.97 -13.62 -11.98
C THR A 35 -4.27 -14.71 -10.96
N ASP A 36 -3.25 -15.14 -10.20
CA ASP A 36 -3.48 -16.05 -9.08
C ASP A 36 -4.02 -15.29 -7.86
N ILE A 37 -3.42 -14.13 -7.55
CA ILE A 37 -3.79 -13.35 -6.36
C ILE A 37 -3.92 -11.87 -6.73
N VAL A 38 -5.05 -11.25 -6.33
CA VAL A 38 -5.19 -9.80 -6.29
C VAL A 38 -5.00 -9.32 -4.85
N ILE A 39 -4.18 -8.29 -4.68
CA ILE A 39 -3.97 -7.63 -3.40
C ILE A 39 -4.47 -6.20 -3.48
N VAL A 40 -5.34 -5.80 -2.57
CA VAL A 40 -5.94 -4.46 -2.51
C VAL A 40 -5.26 -3.63 -1.44
N GLY A 41 -4.52 -2.62 -1.85
CA GLY A 41 -3.74 -1.72 -1.00
C GLY A 41 -2.25 -2.06 -1.00
N ALA A 42 -1.40 -1.09 -1.35
CA ALA A 42 0.05 -1.22 -1.42
C ALA A 42 0.77 -0.54 -0.23
N GLY A 43 0.22 -0.66 0.97
CA GLY A 43 0.91 -0.40 2.23
C GLY A 43 1.89 -1.54 2.58
N SER A 44 2.52 -1.50 3.77
CA SER A 44 3.45 -2.55 4.21
C SER A 44 2.84 -3.94 4.16
N ALA A 45 1.60 -4.11 4.61
CA ALA A 45 0.91 -5.39 4.60
C ALA A 45 0.73 -5.93 3.17
N GLY A 46 0.23 -5.09 2.25
CA GLY A 46 0.01 -5.51 0.86
C GLY A 46 1.30 -5.78 0.10
N LEU A 47 2.32 -4.95 0.29
CA LEU A 47 3.64 -5.15 -0.33
C LEU A 47 4.31 -6.43 0.20
N THR A 48 4.26 -6.68 1.52
CA THR A 48 4.79 -7.92 2.13
C THR A 48 4.06 -9.15 1.60
N ALA A 49 2.72 -9.11 1.54
CA ALA A 49 1.91 -10.19 0.98
C ALA A 49 2.24 -10.44 -0.50
N ALA A 50 2.48 -9.37 -1.28
CA ALA A 50 2.84 -9.48 -2.69
C ALA A 50 4.20 -10.14 -2.89
N VAL A 51 5.22 -9.73 -2.12
CA VAL A 51 6.56 -10.36 -2.14
C VAL A 51 6.42 -11.84 -1.78
N GLN A 52 5.79 -12.16 -0.66
CA GLN A 52 5.66 -13.54 -0.18
C GLN A 52 4.89 -14.43 -1.16
N ALA A 53 3.84 -13.93 -1.80
CA ALA A 53 3.07 -14.67 -2.80
C ALA A 53 3.89 -14.92 -4.08
N ALA A 54 4.58 -13.89 -4.56
CA ALA A 54 5.40 -13.99 -5.77
C ALA A 54 6.63 -14.91 -5.58
N GLU A 55 7.25 -14.90 -4.40
CA GLU A 55 8.34 -15.86 -4.06
C GLU A 55 7.87 -17.32 -4.07
N LYS A 56 6.58 -17.56 -3.80
CA LYS A 56 5.96 -18.88 -3.90
C LYS A 56 5.49 -19.22 -5.33
N GLY A 57 5.80 -18.37 -6.32
CA GLY A 57 5.50 -18.59 -7.73
C GLY A 57 4.09 -18.17 -8.15
N ALA A 58 3.35 -17.44 -7.32
CA ALA A 58 2.04 -16.90 -7.72
C ALA A 58 2.21 -15.66 -8.61
N ASN A 59 1.37 -15.55 -9.64
CA ASN A 59 1.18 -14.30 -10.36
C ASN A 59 0.36 -13.35 -9.48
N VAL A 60 0.84 -12.12 -9.29
CA VAL A 60 0.22 -11.15 -8.38
C VAL A 60 -0.09 -9.85 -9.07
N VAL A 61 -1.31 -9.35 -8.88
CA VAL A 61 -1.72 -7.97 -9.18
C VAL A 61 -1.94 -7.23 -7.87
N LEU A 62 -1.19 -6.14 -7.68
CA LEU A 62 -1.27 -5.27 -6.51
C LEU A 62 -1.92 -3.95 -6.91
N LEU A 63 -3.05 -3.61 -6.26
CA LEU A 63 -3.81 -2.38 -6.50
C LEU A 63 -3.50 -1.33 -5.43
N GLU A 64 -3.31 -0.09 -5.85
CA GLU A 64 -3.16 1.06 -4.96
C GLU A 64 -4.01 2.24 -5.47
N LYS A 65 -4.82 2.82 -4.58
CA LYS A 65 -5.68 3.97 -4.92
C LYS A 65 -4.91 5.25 -5.21
N ASN A 66 -3.78 5.47 -4.51
CA ASN A 66 -2.91 6.62 -4.72
C ASN A 66 -1.95 6.39 -5.90
N PHE A 67 -1.35 7.47 -6.38
CA PHE A 67 -0.33 7.39 -7.44
C PHE A 67 1.04 6.89 -6.94
N PHE A 68 1.19 6.66 -5.64
CA PHE A 68 2.39 6.13 -5.00
C PHE A 68 2.01 5.08 -3.96
N VAL A 69 2.91 4.12 -3.73
CA VAL A 69 2.72 3.05 -2.76
C VAL A 69 3.11 3.47 -1.35
N GLY A 70 2.69 2.70 -0.35
CA GLY A 70 3.11 2.81 1.03
C GLY A 70 2.01 3.28 1.99
N GLY A 71 1.10 4.15 1.56
CA GLY A 71 0.04 4.67 2.43
C GLY A 71 0.60 5.17 3.77
N ALA A 72 -0.07 4.87 4.88
CA ALA A 72 0.34 5.23 6.23
C ALA A 72 1.70 4.62 6.63
N SER A 73 2.11 3.50 6.01
CA SER A 73 3.39 2.85 6.32
C SER A 73 4.61 3.72 5.97
N ASN A 74 4.48 4.70 5.06
CA ASN A 74 5.55 5.64 4.78
C ASN A 74 5.95 6.51 5.98
N PHE A 75 5.06 6.69 6.94
CA PHE A 75 5.23 7.55 8.11
C PHE A 75 5.62 6.77 9.39
N ALA A 76 5.64 5.44 9.32
CA ALA A 76 6.05 4.62 10.46
C ALA A 76 7.55 4.81 10.73
N GLU A 77 7.94 5.00 11.99
CA GLU A 77 9.34 5.05 12.38
C GLU A 77 9.96 3.65 12.50
N GLY A 78 9.19 2.72 13.06
CA GLY A 78 9.62 1.37 13.36
C GLY A 78 8.45 0.41 13.54
N ILE A 79 8.76 -0.78 14.00
CA ILE A 79 7.78 -1.81 14.34
C ILE A 79 8.07 -2.41 15.70
N PHE A 80 7.02 -2.87 16.36
CA PHE A 80 7.14 -3.61 17.61
C PHE A 80 7.59 -5.05 17.35
N ALA A 81 8.56 -5.53 18.13
CA ALA A 81 8.86 -6.95 18.23
C ALA A 81 9.49 -7.30 19.58
N VAL A 82 9.28 -8.54 20.01
CA VAL A 82 9.88 -9.14 21.18
C VAL A 82 10.51 -10.49 20.83
N GLU A 83 11.61 -10.82 21.53
CA GLU A 83 12.37 -12.06 21.29
C GLU A 83 12.91 -12.19 19.84
N SER A 84 13.11 -11.08 19.12
CA SER A 84 13.81 -11.08 17.85
C SER A 84 15.29 -11.42 18.04
N GLU A 85 16.01 -11.69 16.94
CA GLU A 85 17.47 -11.85 17.00
C GLU A 85 18.14 -10.59 17.57
N LEU A 86 17.65 -9.41 17.19
CA LEU A 86 18.19 -8.13 17.70
C LEU A 86 17.93 -7.95 19.19
N ASN A 87 16.77 -8.35 19.72
CA ASN A 87 16.52 -8.37 21.17
C ASN A 87 17.52 -9.28 21.89
N ARG A 88 17.74 -10.49 21.40
CA ARG A 88 18.70 -11.45 21.97
C ARG A 88 20.13 -10.92 21.97
N LEU A 89 20.57 -10.30 20.88
CA LEU A 89 21.91 -9.69 20.77
C LEU A 89 22.13 -8.56 21.79
N ARG A 90 21.06 -7.90 22.23
CA ARG A 90 21.08 -6.86 23.25
C ARG A 90 20.83 -7.36 24.67
N SER A 91 20.71 -8.67 24.84
CA SER A 91 20.39 -9.31 26.14
C SER A 91 19.07 -8.80 26.73
N ASP A 92 18.09 -8.54 25.89
CA ASP A 92 16.75 -8.13 26.27
C ASP A 92 16.01 -9.34 26.83
N THR A 93 15.32 -9.17 27.98
CA THR A 93 14.73 -10.28 28.73
C THR A 93 13.22 -10.34 28.62
N LEU A 94 12.57 -9.34 27.99
CA LEU A 94 11.12 -9.33 27.83
C LEU A 94 10.67 -10.51 26.98
N THR A 95 9.83 -11.36 27.55
CA THR A 95 9.24 -12.50 26.86
C THR A 95 7.95 -12.11 26.13
N ARG A 96 7.55 -12.92 25.13
CA ARG A 96 6.26 -12.75 24.44
C ARG A 96 5.08 -12.85 25.39
N GLU A 97 5.17 -13.71 26.43
CA GLU A 97 4.12 -13.88 27.44
C GLU A 97 3.98 -12.62 28.30
N GLU A 98 5.09 -12.05 28.76
CA GLU A 98 5.09 -10.79 29.53
C GLU A 98 4.59 -9.62 28.69
N ALA A 99 5.06 -9.49 27.44
CA ALA A 99 4.58 -8.47 26.50
C ALA A 99 3.08 -8.59 26.25
N PHE A 100 2.57 -9.81 26.09
CA PHE A 100 1.15 -10.06 25.92
C PHE A 100 0.33 -9.72 27.18
N LYS A 101 0.83 -10.05 28.35
CA LYS A 101 0.23 -9.65 29.63
C LYS A 101 0.17 -8.13 29.76
N HIS A 102 1.30 -7.43 29.56
CA HIS A 102 1.38 -5.97 29.61
C HIS A 102 0.42 -5.31 28.62
N ALA A 103 0.37 -5.80 27.38
CA ALA A 103 -0.52 -5.26 26.39
C ALA A 103 -2.01 -5.39 26.78
N ARG A 104 -2.42 -6.51 27.34
CA ARG A 104 -3.78 -6.71 27.84
C ARG A 104 -4.12 -5.78 29.00
N GLU A 105 -3.20 -5.62 29.95
CA GLU A 105 -3.38 -4.73 31.09
C GLU A 105 -3.46 -3.27 30.66
N MET A 106 -2.59 -2.82 29.75
CA MET A 106 -2.59 -1.46 29.21
C MET A 106 -3.92 -1.10 28.53
N HIS A 107 -4.51 -2.04 27.81
CA HIS A 107 -5.79 -1.85 27.15
C HIS A 107 -7.01 -2.23 28.01
N MET A 108 -6.82 -2.35 29.32
CA MET A 108 -7.90 -2.71 30.27
C MET A 108 -8.72 -3.91 29.84
N TYR A 109 -8.07 -4.88 29.17
CA TYR A 109 -8.65 -6.11 28.61
C TYR A 109 -9.70 -5.89 27.49
N GLU A 110 -9.92 -4.69 27.02
CA GLU A 110 -10.83 -4.35 25.90
C GLU A 110 -10.13 -4.47 24.55
N VAL A 111 -9.67 -5.67 24.19
CA VAL A 111 -8.93 -5.94 22.95
C VAL A 111 -9.39 -7.24 22.30
N ASN A 112 -9.17 -7.33 20.99
CA ASN A 112 -9.26 -8.63 20.32
C ASN A 112 -8.06 -9.49 20.74
N VAL A 113 -8.26 -10.30 21.78
CA VAL A 113 -7.22 -11.11 22.41
C VAL A 113 -6.51 -12.06 21.43
N PRO A 114 -7.21 -12.83 20.57
CA PRO A 114 -6.56 -13.65 19.56
C PRO A 114 -5.66 -12.84 18.62
N MET A 115 -6.15 -11.75 18.06
CA MET A 115 -5.38 -10.89 17.14
C MET A 115 -4.15 -10.28 17.81
N MET A 116 -4.29 -9.80 19.06
CA MET A 116 -3.15 -9.27 19.84
C MET A 116 -2.11 -10.35 20.10
N ARG A 117 -2.56 -11.57 20.43
CA ARG A 117 -1.66 -12.70 20.62
C ARG A 117 -0.87 -12.99 19.35
N ASP A 118 -1.54 -13.15 18.22
CA ASP A 118 -0.92 -13.43 16.92
C ASP A 118 0.10 -12.34 16.56
N TYR A 119 -0.25 -11.07 16.79
CA TYR A 119 0.63 -9.93 16.55
C TYR A 119 1.91 -10.00 17.39
N ILE A 120 1.80 -10.23 18.70
CA ILE A 120 2.96 -10.26 19.61
C ILE A 120 3.81 -11.51 19.36
N TYR A 121 3.19 -12.69 19.25
CA TYR A 121 3.91 -13.95 19.10
C TYR A 121 4.57 -14.10 17.72
N GLY A 122 4.01 -13.49 16.67
CA GLY A 122 4.59 -13.47 15.33
C GLY A 122 5.56 -12.30 15.08
N SER A 123 5.75 -11.39 16.05
CA SER A 123 6.49 -10.15 15.81
C SER A 123 7.97 -10.37 15.48
N ALA A 124 8.65 -11.29 16.15
CA ALA A 124 10.05 -11.64 15.86
C ALA A 124 10.21 -12.22 14.45
N ASP A 125 9.34 -13.16 14.08
CA ASP A 125 9.40 -13.82 12.77
C ASP A 125 9.23 -12.80 11.63
N ASN A 126 8.40 -11.76 11.86
CA ASN A 126 8.23 -10.65 10.91
C ASN A 126 9.53 -9.83 10.76
N VAL A 127 10.20 -9.48 11.87
CA VAL A 127 11.49 -8.75 11.83
C VAL A 127 12.52 -9.59 11.10
N ASP A 128 12.65 -10.85 11.43
CA ASP A 128 13.60 -11.78 10.81
C ASP A 128 13.33 -11.94 9.30
N TRP A 129 12.04 -11.99 8.91
CA TRP A 129 11.65 -12.02 7.50
C TRP A 129 12.07 -10.73 6.78
N PHE A 130 11.81 -9.55 7.35
CA PHE A 130 12.23 -8.28 6.77
C PHE A 130 13.75 -8.17 6.64
N MET A 131 14.49 -8.62 7.64
CA MET A 131 15.97 -8.63 7.60
C MET A 131 16.50 -9.52 6.46
N LYS A 132 15.92 -10.71 6.25
CA LYS A 132 16.23 -11.59 5.12
C LYS A 132 15.98 -10.93 3.77
N HIS A 133 15.04 -9.98 3.70
CA HIS A 133 14.72 -9.20 2.51
C HIS A 133 15.50 -7.87 2.43
N GLY A 134 16.54 -7.70 3.25
CA GLY A 134 17.46 -6.56 3.18
C GLY A 134 16.98 -5.29 3.88
N VAL A 135 15.92 -5.39 4.69
CA VAL A 135 15.53 -4.30 5.60
C VAL A 135 16.50 -4.27 6.77
N LYS A 136 17.01 -3.09 7.10
CA LYS A 136 17.89 -2.88 8.26
C LYS A 136 17.08 -2.38 9.43
N PHE A 137 17.40 -2.88 10.62
CA PHE A 137 16.78 -2.44 11.88
C PHE A 137 17.82 -2.14 12.92
N ASP A 138 17.47 -1.28 13.85
CA ASP A 138 18.08 -1.14 15.17
C ASP A 138 16.99 -1.28 16.22
N VAL A 139 17.38 -1.62 17.46
CA VAL A 139 16.47 -1.73 18.60
C VAL A 139 16.74 -0.60 19.56
N ILE A 140 15.72 0.20 19.86
CA ILE A 140 15.82 1.29 20.83
C ILE A 140 14.83 1.07 21.98
N ARG A 141 15.13 1.68 23.13
CA ARG A 141 14.19 1.81 24.24
C ARG A 141 13.44 3.11 24.11
N MET A 142 12.12 3.04 24.27
CA MET A 142 11.28 4.25 24.25
C MET A 142 11.48 5.11 25.48
N THR A 143 11.64 4.47 26.65
CA THR A 143 11.93 5.12 27.93
C THR A 143 12.97 4.31 28.73
N PRO A 144 13.61 4.90 29.80
CA PRO A 144 14.61 4.18 30.57
C PRO A 144 14.13 2.92 31.28
N TRP A 145 12.83 2.77 31.50
CA TRP A 145 12.21 1.61 32.15
C TRP A 145 11.44 0.69 31.19
N GLU A 146 11.41 1.03 29.89
CA GLU A 146 10.82 0.17 28.88
C GLU A 146 11.85 -0.78 28.30
N GLU A 147 11.43 -1.98 28.00
CA GLU A 147 12.22 -2.96 27.28
C GLU A 147 12.44 -2.54 25.84
N ALA A 148 13.51 -3.03 25.20
CA ALA A 148 13.87 -2.69 23.83
C ALA A 148 12.98 -3.44 22.83
N THR A 149 11.76 -2.96 22.64
CA THR A 149 10.76 -3.59 21.75
C THR A 149 10.58 -2.85 20.44
N TRP A 150 11.06 -1.61 20.33
CA TRP A 150 10.85 -0.77 19.16
C TRP A 150 12.00 -0.92 18.16
N HIS A 151 11.76 -1.61 17.06
CA HIS A 151 12.71 -1.85 15.99
C HIS A 151 12.63 -0.70 14.98
N VAL A 152 13.53 0.26 15.09
CA VAL A 152 13.59 1.40 14.18
C VAL A 152 14.11 0.94 12.82
N ILE A 153 13.36 1.27 11.77
CA ILE A 153 13.72 0.91 10.41
C ILE A 153 14.85 1.82 9.93
N GLY A 154 15.95 1.21 9.47
CA GLY A 154 17.13 1.90 8.97
C GLY A 154 16.97 2.43 7.55
N GLU A 155 18.06 3.00 7.04
CA GLU A 155 18.09 3.63 5.72
C GLU A 155 18.05 2.60 4.57
N TYR A 156 17.33 2.94 3.50
CA TYR A 156 17.36 2.25 2.22
C TYR A 156 17.28 3.26 1.06
N LYS A 157 18.31 3.31 0.20
CA LYS A 157 18.40 4.19 -0.99
C LYS A 157 18.09 5.67 -0.69
N GLY A 158 18.66 6.20 0.39
CA GLY A 158 18.49 7.60 0.82
C GLY A 158 17.15 7.91 1.47
N LYS A 159 16.33 6.89 1.76
CA LYS A 159 15.09 6.99 2.53
C LYS A 159 15.27 6.37 3.91
N ASN A 160 14.56 6.87 4.91
CA ASN A 160 14.61 6.38 6.29
C ASN A 160 13.26 5.83 6.72
N HIS A 161 13.25 5.00 7.75
CA HIS A 161 12.07 4.55 8.45
C HIS A 161 11.05 3.85 7.53
N GLY A 162 9.77 4.12 7.67
CA GLY A 162 8.71 3.50 6.88
C GLY A 162 8.87 3.71 5.38
N ALA A 163 9.35 4.87 4.95
CA ALA A 163 9.62 5.13 3.53
C ALA A 163 10.77 4.24 2.99
N ALA A 164 11.74 3.87 3.83
CA ALA A 164 12.79 2.91 3.48
C ALA A 164 12.23 1.49 3.32
N LEU A 165 11.39 1.05 4.28
CA LEU A 165 10.70 -0.23 4.21
C LEU A 165 9.87 -0.36 2.94
N VAL A 166 9.02 0.63 2.67
CA VAL A 166 8.16 0.67 1.49
C VAL A 166 8.98 0.60 0.20
N ALA A 167 10.07 1.37 0.12
CA ALA A 167 10.94 1.36 -1.06
C ALA A 167 11.62 0.00 -1.25
N ASN A 168 12.09 -0.63 -0.18
CA ASN A 168 12.70 -1.96 -0.23
C ASN A 168 11.68 -3.00 -0.73
N LEU A 169 10.50 -3.06 -0.13
CA LEU A 169 9.45 -4.01 -0.51
C LEU A 169 8.96 -3.79 -1.95
N LYS A 170 8.84 -2.52 -2.39
CA LYS A 170 8.47 -2.22 -3.77
C LYS A 170 9.52 -2.72 -4.75
N ASP A 171 10.80 -2.53 -4.45
CA ASP A 171 11.88 -3.05 -5.26
C ASP A 171 11.87 -4.60 -5.33
N GLN A 172 11.50 -5.28 -4.24
CA GLN A 172 11.33 -6.74 -4.25
C GLN A 172 10.14 -7.13 -5.13
N CYS A 173 8.99 -6.45 -5.01
CA CYS A 173 7.84 -6.67 -5.89
C CYS A 173 8.22 -6.55 -7.37
N ASP A 174 8.98 -5.51 -7.73
CA ASP A 174 9.42 -5.29 -9.12
C ASP A 174 10.34 -6.40 -9.62
N LYS A 175 11.31 -6.82 -8.81
CA LYS A 175 12.21 -7.93 -9.14
C LYS A 175 11.48 -9.26 -9.33
N LEU A 176 10.41 -9.48 -8.58
CA LEU A 176 9.60 -10.70 -8.62
C LEU A 176 8.49 -10.65 -9.69
N GLY A 177 8.38 -9.54 -10.45
CA GLY A 177 7.41 -9.41 -11.53
C GLY A 177 5.98 -9.15 -11.07
N VAL A 178 5.77 -8.62 -9.85
CA VAL A 178 4.46 -8.20 -9.37
C VAL A 178 3.91 -7.06 -10.21
N THR A 179 2.73 -7.22 -10.77
CA THR A 179 2.05 -6.15 -11.51
C THR A 179 1.42 -5.17 -10.52
N THR A 180 2.03 -3.99 -10.35
CA THR A 180 1.53 -2.93 -9.47
C THR A 180 0.75 -1.88 -10.27
N LEU A 181 -0.53 -1.68 -9.96
CA LEU A 181 -1.41 -0.68 -10.56
C LEU A 181 -1.68 0.43 -9.54
N THR A 182 -0.99 1.56 -9.67
CA THR A 182 -1.22 2.77 -8.86
C THR A 182 -2.28 3.68 -9.48
N GLY A 183 -2.88 4.58 -8.70
CA GLY A 183 -4.00 5.41 -9.16
C GLY A 183 -5.22 4.57 -9.57
N THR A 184 -5.34 3.36 -9.01
CA THR A 184 -6.32 2.34 -9.42
C THR A 184 -7.04 1.80 -8.18
N PRO A 185 -7.99 2.57 -7.60
CA PRO A 185 -8.80 2.09 -6.49
C PRO A 185 -9.60 0.85 -6.85
N ALA A 186 -9.64 -0.13 -5.95
CA ALA A 186 -10.59 -1.23 -6.00
C ALA A 186 -11.99 -0.71 -5.61
N GLU A 187 -13.00 -1.05 -6.40
CA GLU A 187 -14.38 -0.59 -6.18
C GLU A 187 -15.27 -1.67 -5.55
N SER A 188 -15.12 -2.92 -6.02
CA SER A 188 -15.94 -4.02 -5.51
C SER A 188 -15.27 -5.38 -5.71
N LEU A 189 -15.67 -6.34 -4.88
CA LEU A 189 -15.35 -7.75 -5.08
C LEU A 189 -16.25 -8.36 -6.17
N ILE A 190 -15.71 -9.30 -6.90
CA ILE A 190 -16.49 -10.13 -7.84
C ILE A 190 -16.74 -11.46 -7.14
N THR A 191 -18.01 -11.86 -7.06
CA THR A 191 -18.40 -13.15 -6.48
C THR A 191 -19.04 -14.04 -7.56
N ASP A 192 -18.85 -15.34 -7.45
CA ASP A 192 -19.53 -16.32 -8.25
C ASP A 192 -20.94 -16.64 -7.70
N LYS A 193 -21.64 -17.59 -8.35
CA LYS A 193 -22.99 -18.00 -7.95
C LYS A 193 -23.05 -18.66 -6.57
N SER A 194 -21.92 -19.15 -6.04
CA SER A 194 -21.82 -19.74 -4.70
C SER A 194 -21.55 -18.69 -3.62
N GLY A 195 -21.26 -17.44 -4.00
CA GLY A 195 -20.81 -16.37 -3.10
C GLY A 195 -19.30 -16.35 -2.88
N ALA A 196 -18.53 -17.23 -3.52
CA ALA A 196 -17.09 -17.21 -3.43
C ALA A 196 -16.49 -16.00 -4.18
N VAL A 197 -15.49 -15.36 -3.57
CA VAL A 197 -14.77 -14.23 -4.19
C VAL A 197 -13.85 -14.76 -5.28
N VAL A 198 -14.05 -14.30 -6.52
CA VAL A 198 -13.32 -14.72 -7.73
C VAL A 198 -12.61 -13.58 -8.44
N GLY A 199 -12.55 -12.39 -7.84
CA GLY A 199 -11.87 -11.26 -8.43
C GLY A 199 -12.24 -9.91 -7.83
N VAL A 200 -11.77 -8.84 -8.50
CA VAL A 200 -11.97 -7.45 -8.09
C VAL A 200 -12.29 -6.58 -9.31
N LYS A 201 -13.22 -5.65 -9.15
CA LYS A 201 -13.39 -4.51 -10.07
C LYS A 201 -12.59 -3.33 -9.53
N ALA A 202 -11.85 -2.68 -10.42
CA ALA A 202 -11.06 -1.51 -10.09
C ALA A 202 -11.13 -0.49 -11.23
N LYS A 203 -10.84 0.77 -10.94
CA LYS A 203 -10.95 1.83 -11.93
C LYS A 203 -9.78 2.80 -11.79
N SER A 204 -9.13 3.13 -12.90
CA SER A 204 -8.18 4.24 -13.00
C SER A 204 -8.84 5.44 -13.69
N LYS A 205 -8.07 6.49 -13.95
CA LYS A 205 -8.55 7.65 -14.72
C LYS A 205 -8.90 7.29 -16.18
N THR A 206 -8.25 6.27 -16.73
CA THR A 206 -8.35 5.91 -18.16
C THR A 206 -8.94 4.54 -18.40
N ASP A 207 -8.97 3.68 -17.40
CA ASP A 207 -9.30 2.27 -17.58
C ASP A 207 -10.23 1.75 -16.49
N ASP A 208 -11.19 0.95 -16.87
CA ASP A 208 -12.03 0.13 -15.99
C ASP A 208 -11.51 -1.32 -16.01
N TYR A 209 -11.15 -1.84 -14.85
CA TYR A 209 -10.56 -3.17 -14.73
C TYR A 209 -11.55 -4.19 -14.17
N THR A 210 -11.60 -5.35 -14.83
CA THR A 210 -12.14 -6.59 -14.28
C THR A 210 -10.99 -7.55 -14.08
N ILE A 211 -10.62 -7.84 -12.84
CA ILE A 211 -9.46 -8.66 -12.51
C ILE A 211 -9.94 -9.96 -11.89
N ASN A 212 -9.87 -11.05 -12.66
CA ASN A 212 -10.21 -12.40 -12.19
C ASN A 212 -9.03 -12.98 -11.39
N ALA A 213 -9.31 -13.60 -10.26
CA ALA A 213 -8.27 -14.15 -9.37
C ALA A 213 -8.77 -15.40 -8.64
N LYS A 214 -7.82 -16.28 -8.25
CA LYS A 214 -8.09 -17.46 -7.42
C LYS A 214 -8.28 -17.04 -5.94
N ALA A 215 -7.62 -15.94 -5.53
CA ALA A 215 -7.74 -15.38 -4.19
C ALA A 215 -7.61 -13.86 -4.21
N VAL A 216 -8.21 -13.19 -3.22
CA VAL A 216 -8.11 -11.74 -3.00
C VAL A 216 -7.66 -11.49 -1.57
N ILE A 217 -6.62 -10.64 -1.40
CA ILE A 217 -6.14 -10.19 -0.10
C ILE A 217 -6.53 -8.71 0.06
N LEU A 218 -7.27 -8.40 1.12
CA LEU A 218 -7.61 -7.03 1.47
C LEU A 218 -6.56 -6.48 2.46
N ALA A 219 -5.77 -5.52 2.00
CA ALA A 219 -4.73 -4.82 2.76
C ALA A 219 -4.93 -3.29 2.69
N SER A 220 -6.18 -2.86 2.66
CA SER A 220 -6.61 -1.48 2.39
C SER A 220 -6.32 -0.49 3.53
N GLY A 221 -5.81 -0.95 4.66
CA GLY A 221 -5.45 -0.13 5.82
C GLY A 221 -6.61 0.11 6.79
N SER A 222 -6.46 1.15 7.62
CA SER A 222 -7.42 1.50 8.66
C SER A 222 -8.65 2.21 8.11
N ILE A 223 -9.75 2.14 8.86
CA ILE A 223 -10.96 2.96 8.67
C ILE A 223 -10.84 4.31 9.39
N SER A 224 -9.79 4.53 10.18
CA SER A 224 -9.62 5.72 11.04
C SER A 224 -9.63 7.06 10.29
N ASP A 225 -9.28 7.03 9.00
CA ASP A 225 -9.28 8.23 8.14
C ASP A 225 -10.69 8.65 7.68
N SER A 226 -11.73 7.86 8.01
CA SER A 226 -13.12 8.14 7.65
C SER A 226 -13.99 8.24 8.90
N ASN A 227 -14.36 9.47 9.27
CA ASN A 227 -15.27 9.70 10.39
C ASN A 227 -16.59 8.97 10.24
N GLU A 228 -17.10 8.86 9.00
CA GLU A 228 -18.33 8.13 8.70
C GLU A 228 -18.19 6.63 9.01
N LYS A 229 -17.12 6.01 8.54
CA LYS A 229 -16.85 4.58 8.78
C LYS A 229 -16.52 4.29 10.25
N VAL A 230 -15.82 5.21 10.93
CA VAL A 230 -15.57 5.08 12.37
C VAL A 230 -16.89 5.14 13.14
N ALA A 231 -17.80 6.06 12.81
CA ALA A 231 -19.10 6.14 13.44
C ALA A 231 -19.94 4.88 13.18
N GLU A 232 -19.98 4.40 11.94
CA GLU A 232 -20.73 3.20 11.53
C GLU A 232 -20.21 1.93 12.20
N TRP A 233 -18.89 1.70 12.15
CA TRP A 233 -18.29 0.41 12.52
C TRP A 233 -17.85 0.32 13.97
N ALA A 234 -17.39 1.43 14.54
CA ALA A 234 -16.99 1.47 15.95
C ALA A 234 -18.14 1.87 16.87
N HIS A 235 -19.33 2.18 16.31
CA HIS A 235 -20.50 2.66 17.05
C HIS A 235 -20.19 3.84 17.99
N ARG A 236 -19.24 4.70 17.60
CA ARG A 236 -18.78 5.87 18.38
C ARG A 236 -19.05 7.16 17.61
N ASP A 237 -19.36 8.23 18.34
CA ASP A 237 -19.43 9.55 17.73
C ASP A 237 -18.03 10.02 17.31
N ALA A 238 -17.82 10.04 16.01
CA ALA A 238 -16.52 10.39 15.40
C ALA A 238 -16.31 11.91 15.28
N LYS A 239 -17.23 12.76 15.75
CA LYS A 239 -17.15 14.23 15.62
C LYS A 239 -15.89 14.84 16.25
N HIS A 240 -15.29 14.13 17.21
CA HIS A 240 -14.09 14.57 17.93
C HIS A 240 -12.88 13.66 17.67
N TRP A 241 -12.98 12.76 16.69
CA TRP A 241 -11.88 11.90 16.33
C TRP A 241 -10.93 12.63 15.38
N HIS A 242 -9.78 13.00 15.87
CA HIS A 242 -8.69 13.56 15.05
C HIS A 242 -7.63 12.46 14.85
N SER A 243 -7.44 12.07 13.60
CA SER A 243 -6.35 11.17 13.16
C SER A 243 -5.02 11.91 13.14
#